data_95165c4e509b89653ecd03b2ac5c624f
#
_entry.id   95165c4e509b89653ecd03b2ac5c624f
#
_cell.length_a   1.000
_cell.length_b   1.000
_cell.length_c   1.000
_cell.angle_alpha   90.00
_cell.angle_beta   90.00
_cell.angle_gamma   90.00
#
_symmetry.space_group_name_H-M   'P 1'
#
loop_
_entity.id
_entity.type
_entity.pdbx_description
1 polymer ?
#
loop_
_entity_poly.entity_id
_entity_poly.type
_entity_poly.pdbx_seq_one_letter_code
_entity_poly.pdbx_strand_id
1 'polypeptide(L)'
;SWPITSISDIKTRVDAIGVVSNLKGPSLEEKGGVELSFRLQDGYDRAKVRTSRYGSPTNVTRSISNSTRVKVGGAIPSVWRGEVVLDIDDQSSVIMAGDEETHPIVEIETRVNVIGRIWSVNAFPDGQGISRWSITILDSSGAAGVIAFKQFIPVLAAGLSRGDEIAILNGEVGEFNGVPQVKIGPNTRVVSVR
;
A
#
# COMPACT_ATOMS: atom_id res chain seq x y z
N SER A 1 3.79 3.68 23.02
CA SER A 1 2.58 3.08 22.45
C SER A 1 2.22 3.78 21.15
N TRP A 2 2.02 3.05 20.13
CA TRP A 2 1.65 3.56 18.81
C TRP A 2 0.16 3.89 18.82
N PRO A 3 -0.26 5.02 18.21
CA PRO A 3 -1.68 5.33 18.15
C PRO A 3 -2.44 4.31 17.30
N ILE A 4 -3.64 3.99 17.74
CA ILE A 4 -4.57 3.19 16.93
C ILE A 4 -5.23 4.10 15.93
N THR A 5 -5.21 3.72 14.67
CA THR A 5 -5.80 4.44 13.56
C THR A 5 -7.20 3.90 13.29
N SER A 6 -8.19 4.77 13.17
CA SER A 6 -9.53 4.38 12.69
C SER A 6 -9.45 3.89 11.25
N ILE A 7 -10.20 2.88 10.90
CA ILE A 7 -10.15 2.27 9.56
C ILE A 7 -10.41 3.30 8.47
N SER A 8 -11.36 4.22 8.66
CA SER A 8 -11.63 5.30 7.69
C SER A 8 -10.48 6.29 7.52
N ASP A 9 -9.55 6.35 8.46
CA ASP A 9 -8.39 7.25 8.42
C ASP A 9 -7.13 6.60 7.84
N ILE A 10 -7.20 5.33 7.46
CA ILE A 10 -6.08 4.65 6.80
C ILE A 10 -5.87 5.30 5.42
N LYS A 11 -4.70 5.89 5.23
CA LYS A 11 -4.29 6.48 3.95
C LYS A 11 -3.69 5.40 3.07
N THR A 12 -4.43 4.99 2.06
CA THR A 12 -4.01 3.96 1.12
C THR A 12 -3.30 4.52 -0.10
N ARG A 13 -3.49 5.81 -0.39
CA ARG A 13 -2.85 6.50 -1.51
C ARG A 13 -2.19 7.78 -1.05
N VAL A 14 -1.05 8.09 -1.65
CA VAL A 14 -0.25 9.26 -1.32
C VAL A 14 0.15 10.02 -2.58
N ASP A 15 0.42 11.30 -2.40
CA ASP A 15 1.04 12.16 -3.40
C ASP A 15 2.48 12.45 -2.97
N ALA A 16 3.39 12.49 -3.93
CA ALA A 16 4.78 12.82 -3.68
C ALA A 16 5.33 13.70 -4.82
N ILE A 17 6.17 14.66 -4.47
CA ILE A 17 6.86 15.52 -5.43
C ILE A 17 8.35 15.32 -5.26
N GLY A 18 9.05 15.26 -6.38
CA GLY A 18 10.49 15.15 -6.37
C GLY A 18 11.08 15.18 -7.76
N VAL A 19 12.38 14.96 -7.82
CA VAL A 19 13.15 14.94 -9.05
C VAL A 19 13.37 13.51 -9.51
N VAL A 20 13.12 13.27 -10.80
CA VAL A 20 13.24 11.96 -11.45
C VAL A 20 14.70 11.62 -11.69
N SER A 21 15.06 10.38 -11.38
CA SER A 21 16.32 9.75 -11.76
C SER A 21 16.10 8.28 -12.13
N ASN A 22 17.06 7.68 -12.83
CA ASN A 22 17.01 6.28 -13.27
C ASN A 22 15.70 5.94 -14.01
N LEU A 23 15.24 6.83 -14.86
CA LEU A 23 14.01 6.66 -15.64
C LEU A 23 14.14 5.48 -16.61
N LYS A 24 13.15 4.59 -16.57
CA LYS A 24 12.92 3.52 -17.53
C LYS A 24 11.50 3.67 -18.09
N GLY A 25 11.37 3.78 -19.39
CA GLY A 25 10.12 4.13 -20.05
C GLY A 25 9.92 5.65 -20.10
N PRO A 26 8.73 6.16 -20.39
CA PRO A 26 7.48 5.39 -20.56
C PRO A 26 7.46 4.55 -21.84
N SER A 27 6.91 3.37 -21.73
CA SER A 27 6.62 2.49 -22.86
C SER A 27 5.16 2.10 -22.86
N LEU A 28 4.55 2.01 -24.05
CA LEU A 28 3.15 1.61 -24.18
C LEU A 28 3.01 0.10 -23.95
N GLU A 29 2.08 -0.28 -23.08
CA GLU A 29 1.66 -1.67 -22.93
C GLU A 29 0.64 -2.06 -24.01
N GLU A 30 0.53 -3.37 -24.30
CA GLU A 30 -0.41 -3.91 -25.28
C GLU A 30 -1.88 -3.52 -25.01
N LYS A 31 -2.21 -3.25 -23.74
CA LYS A 31 -3.57 -2.86 -23.32
C LYS A 31 -3.79 -1.34 -23.24
N GLY A 32 -2.87 -0.54 -23.77
CA GLY A 32 -3.02 0.92 -23.83
C GLY A 32 -2.58 1.66 -22.56
N GLY A 33 -2.04 0.99 -21.57
CA GLY A 33 -1.42 1.64 -20.41
C GLY A 33 0.03 2.02 -20.66
N VAL A 34 0.65 2.66 -19.69
CA VAL A 34 2.02 3.11 -19.75
C VAL A 34 2.83 2.41 -18.67
N GLU A 35 3.87 1.69 -19.08
CA GLU A 35 4.84 1.12 -18.15
C GLU A 35 6.00 2.09 -17.96
N LEU A 36 6.32 2.41 -16.71
CA LEU A 36 7.49 3.19 -16.37
C LEU A 36 7.96 2.88 -14.95
N SER A 37 9.24 3.13 -14.71
CA SER A 37 9.81 3.12 -13.37
C SER A 37 10.88 4.19 -13.26
N PHE A 38 11.04 4.77 -12.09
CA PHE A 38 12.05 5.77 -11.80
C PHE A 38 12.27 5.89 -10.30
N ARG A 39 13.32 6.59 -9.90
CA ARG A 39 13.51 7.08 -8.54
C ARG A 39 13.03 8.51 -8.43
N LEU A 40 12.35 8.79 -7.34
CA LEU A 40 11.88 10.12 -6.97
C LEU A 40 12.65 10.57 -5.73
N GLN A 41 13.26 11.75 -5.80
CA GLN A 41 14.04 12.31 -4.70
C GLN A 41 13.57 13.73 -4.38
N ASP A 42 13.27 13.98 -3.10
CA ASP A 42 12.72 15.25 -2.64
C ASP A 42 13.70 16.13 -1.86
N GLY A 43 14.97 15.75 -1.78
CA GLY A 43 15.99 16.44 -1.01
C GLY A 43 16.20 15.89 0.40
N TYR A 44 15.30 15.07 0.91
CA TYR A 44 15.38 14.42 2.24
C TYR A 44 15.54 12.91 2.10
N ASP A 45 14.77 12.32 1.23
CA ASP A 45 14.74 10.88 1.01
C ASP A 45 14.39 10.57 -0.44
N ARG A 46 14.34 9.31 -0.77
CA ARG A 46 14.02 8.81 -2.10
C ARG A 46 13.00 7.70 -2.03
N ALA A 47 12.23 7.55 -3.10
CA ALA A 47 11.30 6.46 -3.30
C ALA A 47 11.49 5.87 -4.70
N LYS A 48 11.20 4.59 -4.82
CA LYS A 48 11.07 3.94 -6.12
C LYS A 48 9.63 4.06 -6.60
N VAL A 49 9.42 4.61 -7.78
CA VAL A 49 8.11 4.66 -8.43
C VAL A 49 8.08 3.61 -9.53
N ARG A 50 7.01 2.81 -9.57
CA ARG A 50 6.86 1.77 -10.60
C ARG A 50 5.40 1.53 -10.94
N THR A 51 5.16 1.12 -12.17
CA THR A 51 3.84 0.68 -12.61
C THR A 51 3.42 -0.59 -11.87
N SER A 52 2.19 -0.59 -11.35
CA SER A 52 1.60 -1.75 -10.71
C SER A 52 1.29 -2.86 -11.73
N ARG A 53 1.39 -4.11 -11.29
CA ARG A 53 0.98 -5.27 -12.10
C ARG A 53 -0.53 -5.34 -12.32
N TYR A 54 -1.32 -4.59 -11.57
CA TYR A 54 -2.79 -4.63 -11.58
C TYR A 54 -3.43 -3.50 -12.39
N GLY A 55 -2.64 -2.60 -12.94
CA GLY A 55 -3.12 -1.50 -13.74
C GLY A 55 -2.00 -0.51 -14.04
N SER A 56 -2.15 0.24 -15.09
CA SER A 56 -1.16 1.20 -15.56
C SER A 56 -1.74 2.60 -15.57
N PRO A 57 -0.95 3.63 -15.20
CA PRO A 57 -1.40 5.00 -15.30
C PRO A 57 -1.61 5.40 -16.76
N THR A 58 -2.67 6.16 -17.01
CA THR A 58 -2.93 6.78 -18.32
C THR A 58 -2.55 8.26 -18.33
N ASN A 59 -2.51 8.89 -17.15
CA ASN A 59 -2.15 10.30 -17.00
C ASN A 59 -0.67 10.44 -16.64
N VAL A 60 0.19 10.30 -17.65
CA VAL A 60 1.63 10.46 -17.52
C VAL A 60 2.09 11.57 -18.47
N THR A 61 2.82 12.57 -17.95
CA THR A 61 3.38 13.62 -18.78
C THR A 61 4.36 13.06 -19.81
N ARG A 62 4.24 13.53 -21.06
CA ARG A 62 5.16 13.15 -22.15
C ARG A 62 6.55 13.77 -21.99
N SER A 63 6.66 14.80 -21.17
CA SER A 63 7.92 15.54 -20.95
C SER A 63 8.76 14.94 -19.82
N ILE A 64 8.42 13.78 -19.31
CA ILE A 64 9.19 13.13 -18.23
C ILE A 64 10.58 12.74 -18.74
N SER A 65 11.59 13.12 -17.97
CA SER A 65 12.99 12.77 -18.21
C SER A 65 13.75 12.79 -16.89
N ASN A 66 14.96 12.25 -16.88
CA ASN A 66 15.84 12.40 -15.72
C ASN A 66 16.05 13.90 -15.42
N SER A 67 16.11 14.25 -14.15
CA SER A 67 16.19 15.61 -13.61
C SER A 67 14.91 16.43 -13.73
N THR A 68 13.82 15.88 -14.24
CA THR A 68 12.51 16.53 -14.24
C THR A 68 11.89 16.49 -12.85
N ARG A 69 11.30 17.59 -12.41
CA ARG A 69 10.51 17.64 -11.17
C ARG A 69 9.06 17.27 -11.48
N VAL A 70 8.58 16.19 -10.88
CA VAL A 70 7.24 15.67 -11.12
C VAL A 70 6.45 15.51 -9.82
N LYS A 71 5.13 15.51 -9.96
CA LYS A 71 4.19 15.07 -8.93
C LYS A 71 3.66 13.69 -9.29
N VAL A 72 3.89 12.74 -8.40
CA VAL A 72 3.26 11.43 -8.44
C VAL A 72 2.00 11.51 -7.58
N GLY A 73 0.84 11.38 -8.19
CA GLY A 73 -0.45 11.48 -7.52
C GLY A 73 -1.11 10.13 -7.36
N GLY A 74 -1.73 9.89 -6.22
CA GLY A 74 -2.53 8.70 -5.96
C GLY A 74 -1.77 7.38 -6.01
N ALA A 75 -0.50 7.36 -5.63
CA ALA A 75 0.30 6.15 -5.55
C ALA A 75 0.02 5.34 -4.30
N ILE A 76 0.16 4.02 -4.39
CA ILE A 76 0.02 3.11 -3.24
C ILE A 76 1.41 2.87 -2.64
N PRO A 77 1.67 3.33 -1.41
CA PRO A 77 2.99 3.20 -0.80
C PRO A 77 3.20 1.82 -0.19
N SER A 78 4.43 1.33 -0.31
CA SER A 78 4.91 0.14 0.39
C SER A 78 6.39 0.30 0.72
N VAL A 79 6.96 -0.67 1.42
CA VAL A 79 8.39 -0.71 1.71
C VAL A 79 8.99 -1.99 1.15
N TRP A 80 10.07 -1.86 0.40
CA TRP A 80 10.85 -2.97 -0.08
C TRP A 80 12.32 -2.75 0.26
N ARG A 81 12.90 -3.66 1.02
CA ARG A 81 14.31 -3.58 1.48
C ARG A 81 14.67 -2.22 2.09
N GLY A 82 13.77 -1.68 2.93
CA GLY A 82 13.97 -0.41 3.62
C GLY A 82 13.76 0.83 2.76
N GLU A 83 13.40 0.69 1.49
CA GLU A 83 13.10 1.80 0.59
C GLU A 83 11.58 1.92 0.36
N VAL A 84 11.08 3.14 0.39
CA VAL A 84 9.67 3.41 0.02
C VAL A 84 9.49 3.11 -1.46
N VAL A 85 8.44 2.34 -1.77
CA VAL A 85 8.01 2.05 -3.12
C VAL A 85 6.62 2.63 -3.32
N LEU A 86 6.45 3.38 -4.40
CA LEU A 86 5.19 3.97 -4.81
C LEU A 86 4.70 3.23 -6.05
N ASP A 87 3.69 2.38 -5.87
CA ASP A 87 3.03 1.69 -6.99
C ASP A 87 2.00 2.62 -7.61
N ILE A 88 2.10 2.84 -8.91
CA ILE A 88 1.16 3.65 -9.70
C ILE A 88 0.31 2.75 -10.58
N ASP A 89 -0.98 3.04 -10.65
CA ASP A 89 -1.98 2.30 -11.41
C ASP A 89 -2.87 3.23 -12.23
N ASP A 90 -4.00 2.75 -12.70
CA ASP A 90 -4.96 3.51 -13.51
C ASP A 90 -5.60 4.71 -12.79
N GLN A 91 -5.54 4.74 -11.45
CA GLN A 91 -6.00 5.87 -10.65
C GLN A 91 -4.88 6.83 -10.25
N SER A 92 -3.68 6.57 -10.71
CA SER A 92 -2.50 7.38 -10.41
C SER A 92 -2.18 8.34 -11.56
N SER A 93 -1.36 9.34 -11.26
CA SER A 93 -0.86 10.29 -12.26
C SER A 93 0.62 10.58 -12.03
N VAL A 94 1.32 10.91 -13.11
CA VAL A 94 2.68 11.45 -13.06
C VAL A 94 2.70 12.70 -13.95
N ILE A 95 2.68 13.85 -13.33
CA ILE A 95 2.58 15.13 -14.03
C ILE A 95 3.74 16.05 -13.66
N MET A 96 3.99 17.07 -14.48
CA MET A 96 4.96 18.10 -14.13
C MET A 96 4.54 18.80 -12.84
N ALA A 97 5.46 18.91 -11.89
CA ALA A 97 5.19 19.60 -10.64
C ALA A 97 5.26 21.12 -10.85
N GLY A 98 4.29 21.81 -10.24
CA GLY A 98 4.32 23.27 -10.05
C GLY A 98 5.00 23.64 -8.73
N ASP A 99 4.56 24.75 -8.13
CA ASP A 99 5.06 25.23 -6.83
C ASP A 99 4.33 24.57 -5.63
N GLU A 100 3.70 23.43 -5.88
CA GLU A 100 2.95 22.70 -4.85
C GLU A 100 3.89 22.09 -3.81
N GLU A 101 3.47 22.10 -2.56
CA GLU A 101 4.13 21.40 -1.47
C GLU A 101 3.38 20.09 -1.16
N THR A 102 4.14 19.04 -0.96
CA THR A 102 3.63 17.76 -0.45
C THR A 102 4.41 17.34 0.79
N HIS A 103 3.89 16.36 1.50
CA HIS A 103 4.63 15.76 2.60
C HIS A 103 5.93 15.12 2.09
N PRO A 104 7.04 15.29 2.82
CA PRO A 104 8.29 14.62 2.47
C PRO A 104 8.11 13.10 2.34
N ILE A 105 8.88 12.48 1.45
CA ILE A 105 8.88 11.02 1.25
C ILE A 105 9.17 10.29 2.55
N VAL A 106 10.04 10.82 3.39
CA VAL A 106 10.38 10.22 4.70
C VAL A 106 9.19 10.15 5.67
N GLU A 107 8.16 10.98 5.47
CA GLU A 107 6.95 11.01 6.30
C GLU A 107 5.80 10.15 5.76
N ILE A 108 5.99 9.46 4.63
CA ILE A 108 4.98 8.57 4.07
C ILE A 108 4.78 7.38 5.01
N GLU A 109 3.56 7.26 5.52
CA GLU A 109 3.18 6.16 6.38
C GLU A 109 2.87 4.90 5.55
N THR A 110 3.60 3.83 5.83
CA THR A 110 3.39 2.51 5.19
C THR A 110 2.92 1.46 6.18
N ARG A 111 2.80 1.82 7.45
CA ARG A 111 2.42 0.94 8.55
C ARG A 111 1.27 1.54 9.35
N VAL A 112 0.46 0.66 9.93
CA VAL A 112 -0.70 1.09 10.70
C VAL A 112 -0.97 0.13 11.86
N ASN A 113 -1.52 0.66 12.95
CA ASN A 113 -2.12 -0.09 14.03
C ASN A 113 -3.63 0.07 13.96
N VAL A 114 -4.36 -1.03 13.88
CA VAL A 114 -5.82 -1.03 13.84
C VAL A 114 -6.41 -2.02 14.83
N ILE A 115 -7.57 -1.69 15.34
CA ILE A 115 -8.41 -2.60 16.12
C ILE A 115 -9.74 -2.74 15.38
N GLY A 116 -10.22 -3.94 15.23
CA GLY A 116 -11.50 -4.17 14.59
C GLY A 116 -12.12 -5.48 14.99
N ARG A 117 -13.44 -5.55 14.78
CA ARG A 117 -14.23 -6.75 14.98
C ARG A 117 -14.30 -7.54 13.69
N ILE A 118 -14.04 -8.83 13.77
CA ILE A 118 -14.08 -9.71 12.60
C ILE A 118 -15.50 -9.84 12.09
N TRP A 119 -15.70 -9.55 10.83
CA TRP A 119 -16.94 -9.73 10.08
C TRP A 119 -16.96 -11.06 9.33
N SER A 120 -15.86 -11.40 8.66
CA SER A 120 -15.73 -12.63 7.89
C SER A 120 -14.32 -13.17 7.96
N VAL A 121 -14.20 -14.49 7.85
CA VAL A 121 -12.92 -15.20 7.80
C VAL A 121 -12.91 -16.09 6.57
N ASN A 122 -11.85 -16.00 5.78
CA ASN A 122 -11.62 -16.84 4.62
C ASN A 122 -10.20 -17.44 4.71
N ALA A 123 -10.12 -18.73 4.52
CA ALA A 123 -8.86 -19.44 4.41
C ALA A 123 -8.81 -20.14 3.06
N PHE A 124 -7.70 -19.99 2.35
CA PHE A 124 -7.51 -20.53 1.02
C PHE A 124 -6.45 -21.64 1.08
N PRO A 125 -6.88 -22.92 1.10
CA PRO A 125 -5.95 -24.05 1.12
C PRO A 125 -5.24 -24.20 -0.23
N ASP A 126 -4.01 -24.68 -0.16
CA ASP A 126 -3.31 -25.28 -1.29
C ASP A 126 -3.00 -26.76 -0.97
N GLY A 127 -2.26 -27.44 -1.81
CA GLY A 127 -1.90 -28.84 -1.60
C GLY A 127 -1.00 -29.11 -0.38
N GLN A 128 -0.54 -28.09 0.33
CA GLN A 128 0.39 -28.18 1.47
C GLN A 128 -0.16 -27.51 2.75
N GLY A 129 -1.43 -27.12 2.77
CA GLY A 129 -2.07 -26.44 3.89
C GLY A 129 -2.77 -25.15 3.47
N ILE A 130 -2.79 -24.12 4.35
CA ILE A 130 -3.38 -22.83 4.06
C ILE A 130 -2.30 -21.93 3.46
N SER A 131 -2.47 -21.52 2.21
CA SER A 131 -1.55 -20.60 1.52
C SER A 131 -1.85 -19.12 1.75
N ARG A 132 -3.12 -18.79 2.02
CA ARG A 132 -3.60 -17.44 2.26
C ARG A 132 -4.73 -17.45 3.28
N TRP A 133 -4.66 -16.51 4.19
CA TRP A 133 -5.70 -16.24 5.17
C TRP A 133 -6.13 -14.79 5.02
N SER A 134 -7.42 -14.55 5.01
CA SER A 134 -7.98 -13.23 4.82
C SER A 134 -9.20 -13.06 5.70
N ILE A 135 -9.30 -11.90 6.33
CA ILE A 135 -10.45 -11.50 7.11
C ILE A 135 -10.91 -10.10 6.71
N THR A 136 -12.15 -9.81 7.00
CA THR A 136 -12.67 -8.44 7.00
C THR A 136 -12.89 -8.03 8.44
N ILE A 137 -12.36 -6.89 8.81
CA ILE A 137 -12.56 -6.26 10.12
C ILE A 137 -13.35 -4.98 9.99
N LEU A 138 -14.13 -4.68 11.01
CA LEU A 138 -14.94 -3.48 11.12
C LEU A 138 -14.59 -2.73 12.40
N ASP A 139 -14.59 -1.42 12.31
CA ASP A 139 -14.72 -0.53 13.46
C ASP A 139 -15.93 0.39 13.25
N SER A 140 -16.13 1.39 14.12
CA SER A 140 -17.23 2.33 13.99
C SER A 140 -17.14 3.23 12.76
N SER A 141 -16.00 3.31 12.12
CA SER A 141 -15.72 4.20 10.99
C SER A 141 -15.80 3.51 9.62
N GLY A 142 -15.58 2.20 9.54
CA GLY A 142 -15.55 1.52 8.25
C GLY A 142 -15.07 0.08 8.31
N ALA A 143 -14.71 -0.44 7.14
CA ALA A 143 -14.24 -1.81 6.94
C ALA A 143 -12.86 -1.83 6.29
N ALA A 144 -12.05 -2.82 6.66
CA ALA A 144 -10.77 -3.10 6.02
C ALA A 144 -10.59 -4.61 5.83
N GLY A 145 -9.92 -4.98 4.74
CA GLY A 145 -9.41 -6.34 4.56
C GLY A 145 -8.09 -6.51 5.31
N VAL A 146 -7.89 -7.70 5.86
CA VAL A 146 -6.61 -8.12 6.43
C VAL A 146 -6.18 -9.38 5.71
N ILE A 147 -4.94 -9.43 5.26
CA ILE A 147 -4.42 -10.56 4.49
C ILE A 147 -3.06 -11.02 5.01
N ALA A 148 -2.89 -12.33 5.06
CA ALA A 148 -1.62 -12.97 5.38
C ALA A 148 -1.34 -14.14 4.45
N PHE A 149 -0.08 -14.33 4.09
CA PHE A 149 0.36 -15.43 3.22
C PHE A 149 1.30 -16.37 3.98
N LYS A 150 1.09 -17.68 3.79
CA LYS A 150 2.02 -18.75 4.23
C LYS A 150 2.52 -18.54 5.67
N GLN A 151 3.83 -18.37 5.83
CA GLN A 151 4.49 -18.26 7.14
C GLN A 151 4.05 -17.05 7.98
N PHE A 152 3.41 -16.06 7.38
CA PHE A 152 2.93 -14.87 8.10
C PHE A 152 1.50 -15.03 8.62
N ILE A 153 0.84 -16.15 8.34
CA ILE A 153 -0.47 -16.44 8.89
C ILE A 153 -0.33 -16.58 10.40
N PRO A 154 -1.07 -15.76 11.21
CA PRO A 154 -0.93 -15.82 12.66
C PRO A 154 -1.33 -17.17 13.23
N VAL A 155 -0.62 -17.63 14.25
CA VAL A 155 -0.97 -18.88 14.96
C VAL A 155 -2.39 -18.83 15.51
N LEU A 156 -2.82 -17.67 16.02
CA LEU A 156 -4.16 -17.48 16.56
C LEU A 156 -5.26 -17.47 15.49
N ALA A 157 -4.91 -17.41 14.18
CA ALA A 157 -5.88 -17.39 13.09
C ALA A 157 -6.83 -18.60 13.11
N ALA A 158 -6.34 -19.77 13.51
CA ALA A 158 -7.14 -21.00 13.57
C ALA A 158 -8.31 -20.93 14.56
N GLY A 159 -8.21 -20.09 15.59
CA GLY A 159 -9.25 -19.91 16.61
C GLY A 159 -10.12 -18.67 16.43
N LEU A 160 -9.87 -17.87 15.41
CA LEU A 160 -10.62 -16.64 15.19
C LEU A 160 -11.90 -16.88 14.42
N SER A 161 -12.96 -16.21 14.83
CA SER A 161 -14.26 -16.28 14.20
C SER A 161 -14.95 -14.91 14.18
N ARG A 162 -16.04 -14.84 13.42
CA ARG A 162 -16.87 -13.63 13.35
C ARG A 162 -17.30 -13.18 14.75
N GLY A 163 -17.14 -11.89 15.01
CA GLY A 163 -17.47 -11.26 16.28
C GLY A 163 -16.29 -11.08 17.21
N ASP A 164 -15.19 -11.80 16.99
CA ASP A 164 -13.96 -11.58 17.75
C ASP A 164 -13.37 -10.22 17.46
N GLU A 165 -12.76 -9.60 18.47
CA GLU A 165 -12.04 -8.34 18.31
C GLU A 165 -10.54 -8.59 18.32
N ILE A 166 -9.84 -8.04 17.35
CA ILE A 166 -8.40 -8.17 17.21
C ILE A 166 -7.74 -6.83 17.02
N ALA A 167 -6.50 -6.75 17.47
CA ALA A 167 -5.59 -5.66 17.14
C ALA A 167 -4.52 -6.15 16.17
N ILE A 168 -4.28 -5.37 15.13
CA ILE A 168 -3.17 -5.58 14.19
C ILE A 168 -2.21 -4.44 14.40
N LEU A 169 -1.00 -4.79 14.85
CA LEU A 169 0.04 -3.83 15.18
C LEU A 169 1.14 -3.87 14.14
N ASN A 170 1.49 -2.70 13.63
CA ASN A 170 2.50 -2.56 12.59
C ASN A 170 2.15 -3.32 11.30
N GLY A 171 0.88 -3.28 10.90
CA GLY A 171 0.42 -3.85 9.65
C GLY A 171 0.86 -3.02 8.44
N GLU A 172 1.10 -3.66 7.33
CA GLU A 172 1.46 -3.00 6.08
C GLU A 172 0.19 -2.49 5.38
N VAL A 173 0.15 -1.19 5.10
CA VAL A 173 -1.00 -0.57 4.44
C VAL A 173 -1.02 -0.90 2.96
N GLY A 174 -2.17 -1.26 2.44
CA GLY A 174 -2.42 -1.47 1.03
C GLY A 174 -3.86 -1.15 0.66
N GLU A 175 -4.21 -1.43 -0.57
CA GLU A 175 -5.55 -1.23 -1.11
C GLU A 175 -5.90 -2.37 -2.06
N PHE A 176 -7.13 -2.83 -1.99
CA PHE A 176 -7.67 -3.80 -2.93
C PHE A 176 -9.09 -3.39 -3.33
N ASN A 177 -9.31 -3.17 -4.64
CA ASN A 177 -10.60 -2.71 -5.18
C ASN A 177 -11.17 -1.46 -4.46
N GLY A 178 -10.31 -0.49 -4.14
CA GLY A 178 -10.70 0.74 -3.48
C GLY A 178 -10.94 0.63 -1.97
N VAL A 179 -10.77 -0.56 -1.39
CA VAL A 179 -10.95 -0.81 0.05
C VAL A 179 -9.59 -0.88 0.74
N PRO A 180 -9.43 -0.26 1.93
CA PRO A 180 -8.20 -0.40 2.70
C PRO A 180 -7.89 -1.86 3.00
N GLN A 181 -6.65 -2.25 2.82
CA GLN A 181 -6.15 -3.58 3.13
C GLN A 181 -4.93 -3.47 4.04
N VAL A 182 -4.87 -4.30 5.06
CA VAL A 182 -3.73 -4.42 5.96
C VAL A 182 -3.10 -5.79 5.76
N LYS A 183 -1.84 -5.79 5.35
CA LYS A 183 -1.08 -7.02 5.15
C LYS A 183 -0.25 -7.34 6.38
N ILE A 184 -0.30 -8.59 6.78
CA ILE A 184 0.53 -9.11 7.87
C ILE A 184 1.89 -9.53 7.29
N GLY A 185 2.93 -8.84 7.73
CA GLY A 185 4.31 -9.12 7.34
C GLY A 185 5.16 -9.61 8.52
N PRO A 186 6.48 -9.70 8.34
CA PRO A 186 7.38 -10.27 9.34
C PRO A 186 7.40 -9.50 10.68
N ASN A 187 7.10 -8.22 10.68
CA ASN A 187 7.10 -7.37 11.87
C ASN A 187 5.70 -7.00 12.36
N THR A 188 4.67 -7.62 11.82
CA THR A 188 3.28 -7.39 12.22
C THR A 188 2.91 -8.32 13.36
N ARG A 189 2.20 -7.78 14.35
CA ARG A 189 1.63 -8.57 15.45
C ARG A 189 0.12 -8.55 15.36
N VAL A 190 -0.50 -9.70 15.58
CA VAL A 190 -1.94 -9.85 15.70
C VAL A 190 -2.26 -10.34 17.10
N VAL A 191 -3.11 -9.60 17.79
CA VAL A 191 -3.44 -9.86 19.19
C VAL A 191 -4.95 -9.91 19.35
N SER A 192 -5.45 -10.90 20.10
CA SER A 192 -6.84 -10.95 20.49
C SER A 192 -7.12 -9.86 21.54
N VAL A 193 -8.18 -9.11 21.32
CA VAL A 193 -8.67 -8.07 22.24
C VAL A 193 -9.96 -8.55 22.87
N ARG A 194 -10.10 -8.32 24.17
CA ARG A 194 -11.30 -8.72 24.92
C ARG A 194 -12.09 -7.52 25.42
#